data_463a5a6133a2166fdfeca20166f631bb
#
_entry.id   463a5a6133a2166fdfeca20166f631bb
#
_cell.length_a   1.000
_cell.length_b   1.000
_cell.length_c   1.000
_cell.angle_alpha   90.00
_cell.angle_beta   90.00
_cell.angle_gamma   90.00
#
_symmetry.space_group_name_H-M   'P 1'
#
loop_
_entity.id
_entity.type
_entity.pdbx_description
1 polymer ?
#
loop_
_entity_poly.entity_id
_entity_poly.type
_entity_poly.pdbx_seq_one_letter_code
_entity_poly.pdbx_strand_id
1 'polypeptide(L)'
;MISVGIDVSKGKSTVCILKPYGEIVASPFEVMHTESELKNLIQMIQRLDGEIRIVMEATGIYHLPMLSVLQDQNFFVAVINPFEMKEYASRGLRRVKTDKQDAITIANYGIDNWYRLENHQGSD
;
A
#
# COMPACT_ATOMS: atom_id res chain seq x y z
N MET A 1 -9.89 -4.11 -10.64
CA MET A 1 -9.56 -4.05 -9.21
C MET A 1 -8.06 -4.33 -9.05
N ILE A 2 -7.30 -3.31 -8.69
CA ILE A 2 -5.84 -3.41 -8.49
C ILE A 2 -5.50 -2.82 -7.12
N SER A 3 -4.89 -3.63 -6.25
CA SER A 3 -4.51 -3.21 -4.91
C SER A 3 -3.00 -2.97 -4.86
N VAL A 4 -2.61 -1.76 -4.47
CA VAL A 4 -1.20 -1.39 -4.29
C VAL A 4 -0.94 -1.31 -2.79
N GLY A 5 -0.28 -2.31 -2.25
CA GLY A 5 0.05 -2.35 -0.82
C GLY A 5 1.41 -1.74 -0.57
N ILE A 6 1.48 -0.81 0.36
CA ILE A 6 2.73 -0.11 0.69
C ILE A 6 3.04 -0.25 2.17
N ASP A 7 4.16 -0.89 2.46
CA ASP A 7 4.70 -0.98 3.81
C ASP A 7 5.73 0.13 3.97
N VAL A 8 5.36 1.18 4.71
CA VAL A 8 6.20 2.37 4.85
C VAL A 8 7.12 2.23 6.04
N SER A 9 8.40 2.49 5.82
CA SER A 9 9.41 2.58 6.87
C SER A 9 10.07 3.96 6.80
N LYS A 10 11.00 4.20 7.72
CA LYS A 10 11.76 5.44 7.68
C LYS A 10 12.69 5.43 6.46
N GLY A 11 12.48 6.36 5.56
CA GLY A 11 13.33 6.57 4.40
C GLY A 11 13.10 5.64 3.22
N LYS A 12 12.26 4.61 3.38
CA LYS A 12 11.96 3.70 2.26
C LYS A 12 10.61 3.01 2.48
N SER A 13 10.08 2.46 1.40
CA SER A 13 8.85 1.66 1.45
C SER A 13 9.03 0.39 0.64
N THR A 14 8.23 -0.62 0.97
CA THR A 14 8.13 -1.85 0.17
C THR A 14 6.74 -1.88 -0.44
N VAL A 15 6.67 -2.13 -1.74
CA VAL A 15 5.42 -2.07 -2.51
C VAL A 15 5.12 -3.42 -3.13
N CYS A 16 3.85 -3.84 -3.04
CA CYS A 16 3.36 -5.05 -3.71
C CYS A 16 2.06 -4.71 -4.42
N ILE A 17 1.90 -5.17 -5.65
CA ILE A 17 0.70 -4.86 -6.44
C ILE A 17 0.02 -6.17 -6.83
N LEU A 18 -1.24 -6.31 -6.41
CA LEU A 18 -2.02 -7.53 -6.61
C LEU A 18 -3.36 -7.22 -7.27
N LYS A 19 -3.89 -8.25 -7.94
CA LYS A 19 -5.26 -8.32 -8.40
C LYS A 19 -5.98 -9.44 -7.66
N PRO A 20 -7.32 -9.55 -7.80
CA PRO A 20 -8.06 -10.64 -7.17
C PRO A 20 -7.56 -12.01 -7.60
N TYR A 21 -7.86 -13.00 -6.78
CA TYR A 21 -7.57 -14.42 -7.03
C TYR A 21 -6.07 -14.73 -7.09
N GLY A 22 -5.27 -13.97 -6.34
CA GLY A 22 -3.85 -14.24 -6.22
C GLY A 22 -3.01 -13.82 -7.41
N GLU A 23 -3.58 -13.07 -8.36
CA GLU A 23 -2.81 -12.59 -9.50
C GLU A 23 -1.82 -11.52 -9.05
N ILE A 24 -0.54 -11.69 -9.39
CA ILE A 24 0.52 -10.79 -9.00
C ILE A 24 0.83 -9.87 -10.17
N VAL A 25 0.62 -8.55 -9.97
CA VAL A 25 1.01 -7.54 -10.95
C VAL A 25 2.47 -7.17 -10.75
N ALA A 26 2.88 -6.96 -9.51
CA ALA A 26 4.28 -6.71 -9.17
C ALA A 26 4.58 -7.35 -7.81
N SER A 27 5.59 -8.22 -7.79
CA SER A 27 6.11 -8.79 -6.54
C SER A 27 6.75 -7.69 -5.70
N PRO A 28 6.88 -7.89 -4.38
CA PRO A 28 7.40 -6.83 -3.52
C PRO A 28 8.72 -6.23 -4.00
N PHE A 29 8.77 -4.92 -4.04
CA PHE A 29 9.97 -4.18 -4.42
C PHE A 29 10.13 -2.95 -3.54
N GLU A 30 11.36 -2.51 -3.36
CA GLU A 30 11.66 -1.36 -2.52
C GLU A 30 11.62 -0.06 -3.30
N VAL A 31 11.16 0.99 -2.64
CA VAL A 31 11.15 2.36 -3.17
C VAL A 31 11.76 3.26 -2.10
N MET A 32 12.90 3.86 -2.43
CA MET A 32 13.49 4.85 -1.53
C MET A 32 12.67 6.13 -1.59
N HIS A 33 12.62 6.86 -0.47
CA HIS A 33 11.84 8.10 -0.40
C HIS A 33 12.62 9.27 -1.01
N THR A 34 13.24 9.04 -2.15
CA THR A 34 13.89 10.08 -2.93
C THR A 34 12.92 10.59 -3.99
N GLU A 35 13.13 11.80 -4.44
CA GLU A 35 12.26 12.41 -5.44
C GLU A 35 12.18 11.55 -6.71
N SER A 36 13.33 11.03 -7.17
CA SER A 36 13.36 10.24 -8.40
C SER A 36 12.63 8.91 -8.26
N GLU A 37 12.80 8.19 -7.14
CA GLU A 37 12.13 6.91 -6.96
C GLU A 37 10.64 7.05 -6.70
N LEU A 38 10.24 8.10 -5.98
CA LEU A 38 8.81 8.39 -5.78
C LEU A 38 8.14 8.74 -7.10
N LYS A 39 8.83 9.51 -7.95
CA LYS A 39 8.32 9.83 -9.27
C LYS A 39 8.16 8.59 -10.13
N ASN A 40 9.13 7.66 -10.07
CA ASN A 40 9.05 6.41 -10.80
C ASN A 40 7.87 5.56 -10.33
N LEU A 41 7.64 5.51 -9.01
CA LEU A 41 6.50 4.78 -8.45
C LEU A 41 5.18 5.37 -8.95
N ILE A 42 5.04 6.69 -8.91
CA ILE A 42 3.83 7.37 -9.40
C ILE A 42 3.59 7.01 -10.86
N GLN A 43 4.63 7.08 -11.70
CA GLN A 43 4.49 6.75 -13.12
C GLN A 43 4.09 5.29 -13.32
N MET A 44 4.66 4.37 -12.53
CA MET A 44 4.30 2.97 -12.61
C MET A 44 2.82 2.77 -12.30
N ILE A 45 2.32 3.39 -11.23
CA ILE A 45 0.92 3.27 -10.84
C ILE A 45 0.00 3.88 -11.90
N GLN A 46 0.38 5.03 -12.47
CA GLN A 46 -0.42 5.69 -13.49
C GLN A 46 -0.56 4.86 -14.77
N ARG A 47 0.39 3.95 -15.02
CA ARG A 47 0.35 3.10 -16.21
C ARG A 47 -0.49 1.83 -16.02
N LEU A 48 -0.93 1.56 -14.80
CA LEU A 48 -1.77 0.39 -14.54
C LEU A 48 -3.15 0.63 -15.13
N ASP A 49 -3.71 -0.43 -15.75
CA ASP A 49 -5.00 -0.35 -16.42
C ASP A 49 -6.06 -0.98 -15.53
N GLY A 50 -6.91 -0.15 -14.96
CA GLY A 50 -7.98 -0.60 -14.09
C GLY A 50 -8.20 0.34 -12.92
N GLU A 51 -9.14 -0.03 -12.06
CA GLU A 51 -9.40 0.73 -10.84
C GLU A 51 -8.34 0.41 -9.80
N ILE A 52 -7.65 1.45 -9.35
CA ILE A 52 -6.50 1.31 -8.45
C ILE A 52 -6.86 1.87 -7.09
N ARG A 53 -6.57 1.09 -6.05
CA ARG A 53 -6.64 1.58 -4.68
C ARG A 53 -5.33 1.27 -3.99
N ILE A 54 -4.73 2.30 -3.42
CA ILE A 54 -3.48 2.18 -2.68
C ILE A 54 -3.84 2.00 -1.21
N VAL A 55 -3.15 1.08 -0.55
CA VAL A 55 -3.40 0.77 0.86
C VAL A 55 -2.09 0.86 1.63
N MET A 56 -2.11 1.53 2.76
CA MET A 56 -0.95 1.59 3.65
C MET A 56 -1.42 1.54 5.09
N GLU A 57 -0.54 1.09 5.98
CA GLU A 57 -0.78 1.09 7.40
C GLU A 57 -0.26 2.40 8.00
N ALA A 58 -1.00 2.98 8.94
CA ALA A 58 -0.51 4.14 9.66
C ALA A 58 0.68 3.72 10.54
N THR A 59 1.83 4.36 10.36
CA THR A 59 3.07 4.02 11.07
C THR A 59 3.66 5.25 11.74
N GLY A 60 3.02 5.70 12.81
CA GLY A 60 3.43 6.94 13.46
C GLY A 60 3.32 8.09 12.49
N ILE A 61 4.46 8.71 12.16
CA ILE A 61 4.52 9.81 11.20
C ILE A 61 5.17 9.41 9.87
N TYR A 62 5.76 8.22 9.80
CA TYR A 62 6.58 7.86 8.64
C TYR A 62 5.80 7.68 7.35
N HIS A 63 4.50 7.34 7.45
CA HIS A 63 3.64 7.18 6.26
C HIS A 63 3.19 8.53 5.67
N LEU A 64 3.27 9.62 6.42
CA LEU A 64 2.70 10.91 6.01
C LEU A 64 3.30 11.48 4.73
N PRO A 65 4.64 11.49 4.54
CA PRO A 65 5.18 12.00 3.28
C PRO A 65 4.73 11.19 2.06
N MET A 66 4.70 9.86 2.17
CA MET A 66 4.23 9.00 1.09
C MET A 66 2.75 9.29 0.78
N LEU A 67 1.93 9.37 1.82
CA LEU A 67 0.51 9.68 1.68
C LEU A 67 0.31 11.00 0.95
N SER A 68 1.04 12.04 1.35
CA SER A 68 0.93 13.37 0.75
C SER A 68 1.27 13.34 -0.75
N VAL A 69 2.37 12.70 -1.10
CA VAL A 69 2.81 12.61 -2.50
C VAL A 69 1.77 11.89 -3.37
N LEU A 70 1.20 10.81 -2.85
CA LEU A 70 0.20 10.04 -3.59
C LEU A 70 -1.13 10.78 -3.69
N GLN A 71 -1.55 11.47 -2.63
CA GLN A 71 -2.76 12.27 -2.67
C GLN A 71 -2.66 13.44 -3.64
N ASP A 72 -1.47 14.02 -3.78
CA ASP A 72 -1.23 15.10 -4.74
C ASP A 72 -1.47 14.65 -6.18
N GLN A 73 -1.39 13.34 -6.44
CA GLN A 73 -1.66 12.76 -7.76
C GLN A 73 -3.11 12.31 -7.91
N ASN A 74 -3.95 12.61 -6.94
CA ASN A 74 -5.37 12.24 -6.93
C ASN A 74 -5.61 10.71 -6.92
N PHE A 75 -4.66 9.95 -6.40
CA PHE A 75 -4.86 8.51 -6.19
C PHE A 75 -5.80 8.27 -5.01
N PHE A 76 -6.55 7.18 -5.10
CA PHE A 76 -7.29 6.66 -3.95
C PHE A 76 -6.30 6.01 -3.01
N VAL A 77 -6.19 6.53 -1.79
CA VAL A 77 -5.27 5.99 -0.78
C VAL A 77 -6.04 5.72 0.51
N ALA A 78 -6.07 4.46 0.93
CA ALA A 78 -6.67 4.06 2.20
C ALA A 78 -5.55 3.89 3.23
N VAL A 79 -5.72 4.52 4.39
CA VAL A 79 -4.77 4.39 5.51
C VAL A 79 -5.45 3.57 6.58
N ILE A 80 -4.87 2.41 6.90
CA ILE A 80 -5.49 1.44 7.77
C ILE A 80 -4.89 1.51 9.18
N ASN A 81 -5.76 1.40 10.16
CA ASN A 81 -5.36 1.37 11.56
C ASN A 81 -4.46 0.15 11.83
N PRO A 82 -3.35 0.32 12.56
CA PRO A 82 -2.42 -0.80 12.85
C PRO A 82 -3.08 -1.97 13.55
N PHE A 83 -4.05 -1.74 14.43
CA PHE A 83 -4.75 -2.83 15.11
C PHE A 83 -5.57 -3.65 14.15
N GLU A 84 -6.25 -2.98 13.22
CA GLU A 84 -7.05 -3.66 12.20
C GLU A 84 -6.15 -4.48 11.27
N MET A 85 -5.03 -3.91 10.86
CA MET A 85 -4.08 -4.63 10.00
C MET A 85 -3.48 -5.83 10.73
N LYS A 86 -3.13 -5.67 12.00
CA LYS A 86 -2.59 -6.76 12.80
C LYS A 86 -3.60 -7.89 12.95
N GLU A 87 -4.87 -7.55 13.20
CA GLU A 87 -5.93 -8.56 13.30
C GLU A 87 -6.09 -9.32 11.99
N TYR A 88 -6.09 -8.60 10.88
CA TYR A 88 -6.16 -9.23 9.56
C TYR A 88 -4.97 -10.16 9.33
N ALA A 89 -3.76 -9.70 9.61
CA ALA A 89 -2.54 -10.48 9.41
C ALA A 89 -2.52 -11.75 10.26
N SER A 90 -3.11 -11.69 11.47
CA SER A 90 -3.11 -12.83 12.39
C SER A 90 -3.97 -13.99 11.89
N ARG A 91 -4.87 -13.74 10.95
CA ARG A 91 -5.73 -14.78 10.36
C ARG A 91 -4.99 -15.62 9.33
N GLY A 92 -3.85 -15.14 8.84
CA GLY A 92 -3.04 -15.87 7.88
C GLY A 92 -2.30 -17.03 8.53
N LEU A 93 -1.96 -18.03 7.72
CA LEU A 93 -1.22 -19.19 8.18
C LEU A 93 0.26 -18.89 8.40
N ARG A 94 0.76 -17.85 7.75
CA ARG A 94 2.17 -17.48 7.86
C ARG A 94 2.39 -16.45 8.96
N ARG A 95 3.50 -16.63 9.67
CA ARG A 95 3.90 -15.73 10.75
C ARG A 95 5.24 -15.04 10.48
N VAL A 96 5.78 -15.23 9.27
CA VAL A 96 7.05 -14.61 8.90
C VAL A 96 6.85 -13.11 8.78
N LYS A 97 7.67 -12.36 9.51
CA LYS A 97 7.57 -10.91 9.52
C LYS A 97 8.76 -10.32 8.78
N THR A 98 8.52 -9.90 7.56
CA THR A 98 9.49 -9.20 6.72
C THR A 98 8.78 -8.05 6.02
N ASP A 99 9.52 -7.06 5.58
CA ASP A 99 8.93 -5.93 4.84
C ASP A 99 8.21 -6.41 3.60
N LYS A 100 8.77 -7.43 2.91
CA LYS A 100 8.14 -8.00 1.72
C LYS A 100 6.82 -8.67 2.06
N GLN A 101 6.80 -9.48 3.11
CA GLN A 101 5.56 -10.14 3.54
C GLN A 101 4.53 -9.14 4.03
N ASP A 102 4.97 -8.09 4.71
CA ASP A 102 4.06 -7.05 5.17
C ASP A 102 3.41 -6.32 3.99
N ALA A 103 4.18 -6.04 2.94
CA ALA A 103 3.62 -5.40 1.73
C ALA A 103 2.60 -6.31 1.04
N ILE A 104 2.87 -7.62 0.98
CA ILE A 104 1.93 -8.60 0.44
C ILE A 104 0.64 -8.62 1.27
N THR A 105 0.78 -8.64 2.60
CA THR A 105 -0.35 -8.65 3.51
C THR A 105 -1.22 -7.41 3.33
N ILE A 106 -0.59 -6.25 3.22
CA ILE A 106 -1.32 -4.98 3.02
C ILE A 106 -2.05 -4.98 1.69
N ALA A 107 -1.40 -5.46 0.62
CA ALA A 107 -2.03 -5.54 -0.69
C ALA A 107 -3.23 -6.50 -0.67
N ASN A 108 -3.09 -7.65 -0.01
CA ASN A 108 -4.18 -8.62 0.14
C ASN A 108 -5.33 -8.04 0.97
N TYR A 109 -5.02 -7.28 2.01
CA TYR A 109 -6.05 -6.58 2.78
C TYR A 109 -6.90 -5.72 1.86
N GLY A 110 -6.25 -5.00 0.95
CA GLY A 110 -6.96 -4.15 -0.01
C GLY A 110 -7.92 -4.93 -0.90
N ILE A 111 -7.51 -6.10 -1.38
CA ILE A 111 -8.37 -6.96 -2.20
C ILE A 111 -9.53 -7.50 -1.37
N ASP A 112 -9.22 -8.05 -0.20
CA ASP A 112 -10.23 -8.73 0.64
C ASP A 112 -11.25 -7.74 1.23
N ASN A 113 -10.88 -6.49 1.41
CA ASN A 113 -11.73 -5.47 2.01
C ASN A 113 -12.05 -4.34 1.05
N TRP A 114 -11.98 -4.60 -0.25
CA TRP A 114 -12.08 -3.60 -1.31
C TRP A 114 -13.25 -2.63 -1.12
N TYR A 115 -14.44 -3.16 -0.87
CA TYR A 115 -15.64 -2.34 -0.79
C TYR A 115 -15.78 -1.58 0.54
N ARG A 116 -14.90 -1.87 1.49
CA ARG A 116 -14.85 -1.18 2.77
C ARG A 116 -13.76 -0.12 2.84
N LEU A 117 -12.87 -0.09 1.86
CA LEU A 117 -11.80 0.88 1.83
C LEU A 117 -12.36 2.29 1.67
N GLU A 118 -11.79 3.23 2.42
CA GLU A 118 -12.16 4.63 2.34
C GLU A 118 -10.94 5.43 1.90
N ASN A 119 -11.14 6.31 0.93
CA ASN A 119 -10.09 7.21 0.49
C ASN A 119 -9.80 8.18 1.64
N HIS A 120 -8.57 8.18 2.10
CA HIS A 120 -8.18 8.99 3.25
C HIS A 120 -8.38 10.47 2.93
N GLN A 121 -9.14 11.15 3.78
CA GLN A 121 -9.33 12.59 3.67
C GLN A 121 -8.27 13.26 4.50
N GLY A 122 -7.48 14.10 3.87
CA GLY A 122 -6.46 14.84 4.58
C GLY A 122 -7.09 15.66 5.69
N SER A 123 -6.53 15.59 6.89
CA SER A 123 -6.96 16.48 7.95
C SER A 123 -6.36 17.85 7.70
N ASP A 124 -7.19 18.81 7.71
CA ASP A 124 -6.78 20.20 7.53
C ASP A 124 -6.19 20.79 8.79
#